data_efe47bcb2a1628cbe783335a72b06be9
#
_entry.id   efe47bcb2a1628cbe783335a72b06be9
#
_cell.length_a   1.000
_cell.length_b   1.000
_cell.length_c   1.000
_cell.angle_alpha   90.00
_cell.angle_beta   90.00
_cell.angle_gamma   90.00
#
_symmetry.space_group_name_H-M   'P 1'
#
loop_
_entity.id
_entity.type
_entity.pdbx_description
1 polymer ?
#
loop_
_entity_poly.entity_id
_entity_poly.type
_entity_poly.pdbx_seq_one_letter_code
_entity_poly.pdbx_strand_id
1 'polypeptide(L)'
;MVKIVNSQLGIITDSVNSFFDNIFGRAQEYENLLISSGGIAFLRMIITGMFLGFLISPVVMMYNKRVLGKAVRELVELGAVGRENAVAMTSLACSSNAFIRRSVLRGVNLRRVIKVMPASDSECQDIKKITSESALVYIPEQDLDAACRKFDKSGTSIRSLLLVIAISLAIYIVVMFFVPLALSLINGVVGNFGK
;
A
#
# COMPACT_ATOMS: atom_id res chain seq x y z
N MET A 1 -25.51 13.95 -25.86
CA MET A 1 -24.46 13.19 -25.18
C MET A 1 -24.22 13.62 -23.73
N VAL A 2 -24.13 14.91 -23.39
CA VAL A 2 -23.91 15.44 -22.04
C VAL A 2 -25.02 15.03 -21.03
N LYS A 3 -26.30 14.98 -21.42
CA LYS A 3 -27.41 14.58 -20.54
C LYS A 3 -27.34 13.11 -20.05
N ILE A 4 -26.82 12.22 -20.90
CA ILE A 4 -26.70 10.78 -20.53
C ILE A 4 -25.57 10.59 -19.53
N VAL A 5 -24.45 11.31 -19.70
CA VAL A 5 -23.32 11.24 -18.78
C VAL A 5 -23.69 11.76 -17.39
N ASN A 6 -24.43 12.88 -17.31
CA ASN A 6 -24.90 13.41 -16.03
C ASN A 6 -25.90 12.50 -15.31
N SER A 7 -26.77 11.79 -16.06
CA SER A 7 -27.69 10.81 -15.50
C SER A 7 -26.95 9.59 -14.92
N GLN A 8 -25.95 9.07 -15.61
CA GLN A 8 -25.13 7.96 -15.12
C GLN A 8 -24.28 8.36 -13.90
N LEU A 9 -23.74 9.58 -13.91
CA LEU A 9 -23.00 10.11 -12.76
C LEU A 9 -23.88 10.24 -11.52
N GLY A 10 -25.13 10.69 -11.68
CA GLY A 10 -26.12 10.76 -10.58
C GLY A 10 -26.40 9.40 -9.96
N ILE A 11 -26.65 8.38 -10.79
CA ILE A 11 -26.92 7.01 -10.31
C ILE A 11 -25.73 6.44 -9.53
N ILE A 12 -24.49 6.68 -10.01
CA ILE A 12 -23.28 6.23 -9.31
C ILE A 12 -23.14 6.96 -7.96
N THR A 13 -23.38 8.26 -7.94
CA THR A 13 -23.28 9.07 -6.72
C THR A 13 -24.32 8.64 -5.68
N ASP A 14 -25.56 8.39 -6.10
CA ASP A 14 -26.63 7.92 -5.22
C ASP A 14 -26.36 6.51 -4.71
N SER A 15 -25.82 5.62 -5.54
CA SER A 15 -25.41 4.28 -5.13
C SER A 15 -24.24 4.31 -4.13
N VAL A 16 -23.28 5.19 -4.34
CA VAL A 16 -22.16 5.39 -3.42
C VAL A 16 -22.64 5.97 -2.10
N ASN A 17 -23.48 7.00 -2.13
CA ASN A 17 -24.05 7.60 -0.93
C ASN A 17 -24.91 6.59 -0.15
N SER A 18 -25.76 5.82 -0.83
CA SER A 18 -26.58 4.79 -0.18
C SER A 18 -25.72 3.67 0.43
N PHE A 19 -24.60 3.31 -0.22
CA PHE A 19 -23.62 2.39 0.32
C PHE A 19 -22.96 2.95 1.59
N PHE A 20 -22.54 4.21 1.57
CA PHE A 20 -21.99 4.88 2.75
C PHE A 20 -23.03 5.02 3.87
N ASP A 21 -24.26 5.37 3.56
CA ASP A 21 -25.35 5.46 4.54
C ASP A 21 -25.69 4.08 5.14
N ASN A 22 -25.62 3.02 4.38
CA ASN A 22 -25.81 1.66 4.90
C ASN A 22 -24.65 1.21 5.80
N ILE A 23 -23.42 1.60 5.48
CA ILE A 23 -22.24 1.23 6.29
C ILE A 23 -22.09 2.14 7.51
N PHE A 24 -22.30 3.44 7.36
CA PHE A 24 -22.01 4.44 8.38
C PHE A 24 -23.25 5.12 9.00
N GLY A 25 -24.39 5.20 8.26
CA GLY A 25 -25.48 6.10 8.57
C GLY A 25 -26.59 5.52 9.48
N ARG A 26 -26.76 4.21 9.59
CA ARG A 26 -27.79 3.62 10.46
C ARG A 26 -27.14 3.02 11.69
N ALA A 27 -26.88 3.87 12.66
CA ALA A 27 -26.62 3.42 14.02
C ALA A 27 -27.95 2.92 14.60
N GLN A 28 -28.08 1.63 14.79
CA GLN A 28 -29.17 1.03 15.53
C GLN A 28 -29.03 1.47 16.98
N GLU A 29 -30.07 2.11 17.55
CA GLU A 29 -30.06 2.47 18.97
C GLU A 29 -30.28 1.18 19.79
N TYR A 30 -29.40 0.93 20.73
CA TYR A 30 -29.52 -0.18 21.67
C TYR A 30 -29.91 0.38 23.04
N GLU A 31 -31.18 0.23 23.43
CA GLU A 31 -31.76 0.84 24.62
C GLU A 31 -31.00 0.48 25.93
N ASN A 32 -30.47 -0.73 26.01
CA ASN A 32 -29.81 -1.23 27.22
C ASN A 32 -28.27 -1.11 27.21
N LEU A 33 -27.71 -0.68 26.08
CA LEU A 33 -26.28 -0.43 25.95
C LEU A 33 -26.03 1.08 26.02
N LEU A 34 -25.16 1.51 26.94
CA LEU A 34 -24.71 2.92 27.07
C LEU A 34 -23.85 3.36 25.86
N ILE A 35 -24.04 2.74 24.69
CA ILE A 35 -23.32 3.08 23.47
C ILE A 35 -24.24 3.97 22.64
N SER A 36 -23.87 5.26 22.55
CA SER A 36 -24.58 6.19 21.68
C SER A 36 -24.47 5.79 20.21
N SER A 37 -25.43 6.23 19.40
CA SER A 37 -25.42 6.06 17.94
C SER A 37 -24.10 6.49 17.30
N GLY A 38 -23.46 7.56 17.83
CA GLY A 38 -22.13 8.00 17.42
C GLY A 38 -21.01 7.00 17.74
N GLY A 39 -21.09 6.28 18.84
CA GLY A 39 -20.11 5.24 19.21
C GLY A 39 -20.09 4.07 18.25
N ILE A 40 -21.24 3.65 17.76
CA ILE A 40 -21.38 2.55 16.77
C ILE A 40 -20.84 2.99 15.40
N ALA A 41 -21.14 4.22 14.98
CA ALA A 41 -20.60 4.78 13.76
C ALA A 41 -19.07 4.86 13.82
N PHE A 42 -18.51 5.28 14.97
CA PHE A 42 -17.08 5.32 15.21
C PHE A 42 -16.43 3.93 15.15
N LEU A 43 -17.06 2.92 15.76
CA LEU A 43 -16.59 1.52 15.69
C LEU A 43 -16.53 1.01 14.24
N ARG A 44 -17.56 1.23 13.46
CA ARG A 44 -17.60 0.87 12.03
C ARG A 44 -16.50 1.59 11.23
N MET A 45 -16.26 2.87 11.51
CA MET A 45 -15.20 3.65 10.87
C MET A 45 -13.81 3.07 11.18
N ILE A 46 -13.55 2.67 12.43
CA ILE A 46 -12.30 2.00 12.83
C ILE A 46 -12.13 0.68 12.05
N ILE A 47 -13.16 -0.17 12.03
CA ILE A 47 -13.12 -1.46 11.33
C ILE A 47 -12.82 -1.24 9.83
N THR A 48 -13.48 -0.27 9.21
CA THR A 48 -13.26 0.06 7.79
C THR A 48 -11.85 0.60 7.55
N GLY A 49 -11.33 1.44 8.44
CA GLY A 49 -9.96 1.95 8.37
C GLY A 49 -8.92 0.84 8.48
N MET A 50 -9.10 -0.08 9.42
CA MET A 50 -8.25 -1.27 9.54
C MET A 50 -8.28 -2.12 8.27
N PHE A 51 -9.47 -2.37 7.74
CA PHE A 51 -9.63 -3.14 6.50
C PHE A 51 -8.92 -2.49 5.30
N LEU A 52 -9.05 -1.17 5.13
CA LEU A 52 -8.33 -0.44 4.09
C LEU A 52 -6.81 -0.58 4.26
N GLY A 53 -6.30 -0.53 5.50
CA GLY A 53 -4.89 -0.78 5.79
C GLY A 53 -4.44 -2.18 5.33
N PHE A 54 -5.24 -3.21 5.59
CA PHE A 54 -4.96 -4.59 5.14
C PHE A 54 -4.97 -4.72 3.62
N LEU A 55 -5.84 -3.99 2.91
CA LEU A 55 -5.88 -4.00 1.44
C LEU A 55 -4.68 -3.29 0.81
N ILE A 56 -4.26 -2.17 1.38
CA ILE A 56 -3.15 -1.37 0.86
C ILE A 56 -1.81 -2.10 1.02
N SER A 57 -1.61 -2.80 2.14
CA SER A 57 -0.35 -3.46 2.47
C SER A 57 0.16 -4.44 1.40
N PRO A 58 -0.60 -5.44 0.92
CA PRO A 58 -0.15 -6.37 -0.11
C PRO A 58 0.07 -5.70 -1.46
N VAL A 59 -0.69 -4.64 -1.78
CA VAL A 59 -0.52 -3.86 -3.01
C VAL A 59 0.83 -3.14 -2.98
N VAL A 60 1.16 -2.47 -1.87
CA VAL A 60 2.45 -1.80 -1.69
C VAL A 60 3.61 -2.80 -1.72
N MET A 61 3.43 -3.96 -1.08
CA MET A 61 4.45 -5.02 -1.09
C MET A 61 4.71 -5.54 -2.52
N MET A 62 3.64 -5.81 -3.27
CA MET A 62 3.76 -6.26 -4.66
C MET A 62 4.40 -5.18 -5.54
N TYR A 63 4.00 -3.92 -5.37
CA TYR A 63 4.58 -2.79 -6.05
C TYR A 63 6.10 -2.70 -5.80
N ASN A 64 6.53 -2.76 -4.53
CA ASN A 64 7.93 -2.72 -4.16
C ASN A 64 8.72 -3.88 -4.80
N LYS A 65 8.20 -5.11 -4.74
CA LYS A 65 8.89 -6.28 -5.32
C LYS A 65 8.92 -6.26 -6.85
N ARG A 66 7.83 -5.87 -7.51
CA ARG A 66 7.75 -5.89 -8.97
C ARG A 66 8.40 -4.69 -9.63
N VAL A 67 8.12 -3.50 -9.14
CA VAL A 67 8.55 -2.25 -9.79
C VAL A 67 9.94 -1.86 -9.31
N LEU A 68 10.13 -1.73 -8.00
CA LEU A 68 11.42 -1.33 -7.46
C LEU A 68 12.47 -2.46 -7.55
N GLY A 69 12.04 -3.71 -7.44
CA GLY A 69 12.90 -4.88 -7.59
C GLY A 69 13.50 -5.03 -8.99
N LYS A 70 12.93 -4.41 -10.03
CA LYS A 70 13.58 -4.38 -11.35
C LYS A 70 14.93 -3.71 -11.30
N ALA A 71 15.05 -2.57 -10.65
CA ALA A 71 16.31 -1.84 -10.53
C ALA A 71 17.39 -2.66 -9.79
N VAL A 72 16.99 -3.36 -8.72
CA VAL A 72 17.92 -4.21 -7.96
C VAL A 72 18.43 -5.38 -8.80
N ARG A 73 17.53 -6.09 -9.49
CA ARG A 73 17.90 -7.23 -10.34
C ARG A 73 18.80 -6.80 -11.51
N GLU A 74 18.48 -5.70 -12.16
CA GLU A 74 19.27 -5.16 -13.26
C GLU A 74 20.68 -4.78 -12.80
N LEU A 75 20.83 -4.18 -11.60
CA LEU A 75 22.14 -3.90 -11.02
C LEU A 75 22.93 -5.18 -10.70
N VAL A 76 22.26 -6.23 -10.21
CA VAL A 76 22.90 -7.53 -9.95
C VAL A 76 23.31 -8.19 -11.27
N GLU A 77 22.48 -8.15 -12.31
CA GLU A 77 22.77 -8.69 -13.63
C GLU A 77 23.96 -7.97 -14.31
N LEU A 78 24.08 -6.65 -14.10
CA LEU A 78 25.20 -5.84 -14.59
C LEU A 78 26.48 -5.98 -13.74
N GLY A 79 26.42 -6.75 -12.65
CA GLY A 79 27.56 -6.90 -11.74
C GLY A 79 27.90 -5.63 -10.97
N ALA A 80 26.97 -4.70 -10.82
CA ALA A 80 27.16 -3.44 -10.09
C ALA A 80 27.17 -3.66 -8.56
N VAL A 81 28.05 -4.56 -8.11
CA VAL A 81 28.28 -4.92 -6.71
C VAL A 81 29.61 -4.33 -6.27
N GLY A 82 29.59 -3.65 -5.14
CA GLY A 82 30.77 -2.89 -4.67
C GLY A 82 30.90 -1.51 -5.34
N ARG A 83 31.62 -0.63 -4.67
CA ARG A 83 31.83 0.76 -5.13
C ARG A 83 32.62 0.85 -6.45
N GLU A 84 33.52 -0.11 -6.69
CA GLU A 84 34.39 -0.14 -7.86
C GLU A 84 33.62 -0.48 -9.14
N ASN A 85 32.53 -1.24 -9.02
CA ASN A 85 31.70 -1.65 -10.14
C ASN A 85 30.43 -0.79 -10.28
N ALA A 86 30.46 0.44 -9.77
CA ALA A 86 29.32 1.34 -9.85
C ALA A 86 28.99 1.67 -11.32
N VAL A 87 27.73 1.58 -11.68
CA VAL A 87 27.22 1.76 -13.05
C VAL A 87 26.42 3.06 -13.13
N ALA A 88 26.50 3.73 -14.29
CA ALA A 88 25.74 4.95 -14.51
C ALA A 88 24.23 4.69 -14.43
N MET A 89 23.47 5.55 -13.76
CA MET A 89 22.03 5.43 -13.66
C MET A 89 21.34 5.40 -15.04
N THR A 90 21.93 6.06 -16.03
CA THR A 90 21.43 6.12 -17.40
C THR A 90 21.55 4.81 -18.18
N SER A 91 22.50 3.95 -17.81
CA SER A 91 22.68 2.63 -18.46
C SER A 91 21.63 1.59 -18.03
N LEU A 92 20.90 1.86 -16.95
CA LEU A 92 19.82 0.98 -16.51
C LEU A 92 18.60 1.14 -17.43
N ALA A 93 18.11 0.03 -18.01
CA ALA A 93 16.90 0.02 -18.82
C ALA A 93 15.67 0.51 -18.04
N CYS A 94 15.65 0.24 -16.72
CA CYS A 94 14.59 0.73 -15.85
C CYS A 94 14.65 2.25 -15.58
N SER A 95 15.74 2.93 -15.93
CA SER A 95 15.90 4.38 -15.73
C SER A 95 14.96 5.23 -16.60
N SER A 96 14.46 4.68 -17.70
CA SER A 96 13.42 5.31 -18.55
C SER A 96 12.12 5.60 -17.79
N ASN A 97 11.83 4.83 -16.72
CA ASN A 97 10.69 5.07 -15.87
C ASN A 97 11.01 6.14 -14.82
N ALA A 98 10.42 7.33 -14.97
CA ALA A 98 10.63 8.47 -14.08
C ALA A 98 10.36 8.14 -12.60
N PHE A 99 9.43 7.21 -12.33
CA PHE A 99 9.09 6.81 -10.97
C PHE A 99 10.21 5.96 -10.34
N ILE A 100 10.76 4.98 -11.07
CA ILE A 100 11.89 4.16 -10.60
C ILE A 100 13.09 5.05 -10.36
N ARG A 101 13.40 5.93 -11.33
CA ARG A 101 14.48 6.92 -11.23
C ARG A 101 14.35 7.78 -9.98
N ARG A 102 13.16 8.34 -9.71
CA ARG A 102 12.91 9.12 -8.50
C ARG A 102 13.04 8.29 -7.23
N SER A 103 12.61 7.03 -7.27
CA SER A 103 12.68 6.12 -6.12
C SER A 103 14.13 5.71 -5.80
N VAL A 104 14.97 5.51 -6.80
CA VAL A 104 16.41 5.25 -6.62
C VAL A 104 17.12 6.48 -6.06
N LEU A 105 16.87 7.66 -6.63
CA LEU A 105 17.56 8.90 -6.24
C LEU A 105 17.06 9.46 -4.89
N ARG A 106 15.78 9.32 -4.56
CA ARG A 106 15.14 9.97 -3.40
C ARG A 106 14.37 9.02 -2.48
N GLY A 107 14.11 7.78 -2.88
CA GLY A 107 13.28 6.84 -2.14
C GLY A 107 14.01 6.21 -0.96
N VAL A 108 13.43 6.28 0.23
CA VAL A 108 14.01 5.72 1.47
C VAL A 108 14.21 4.21 1.38
N ASN A 109 13.29 3.50 0.72
CA ASN A 109 13.30 2.03 0.65
C ASN A 109 14.44 1.48 -0.22
N LEU A 110 14.74 2.12 -1.35
CA LEU A 110 15.82 1.71 -2.24
C LEU A 110 17.19 2.20 -1.78
N ARG A 111 17.27 3.37 -1.16
CA ARG A 111 18.55 3.90 -0.62
C ARG A 111 19.17 3.05 0.48
N ARG A 112 18.39 2.21 1.13
CA ARG A 112 18.93 1.24 2.10
C ARG A 112 19.74 0.15 1.43
N VAL A 113 19.45 -0.15 0.16
CA VAL A 113 20.04 -1.26 -0.59
C VAL A 113 20.92 -0.74 -1.73
N ILE A 114 20.46 0.27 -2.46
CA ILE A 114 21.19 0.89 -3.57
C ILE A 114 21.85 2.16 -3.04
N LYS A 115 23.17 2.27 -3.19
CA LYS A 115 23.92 3.48 -2.90
C LYS A 115 24.11 4.30 -4.18
N VAL A 116 24.01 5.61 -4.03
CA VAL A 116 24.18 6.58 -5.13
C VAL A 116 25.39 7.42 -4.82
N MET A 117 26.28 7.55 -5.79
CA MET A 117 27.45 8.42 -5.70
C MET A 117 27.52 9.33 -6.93
N PRO A 118 28.12 10.51 -6.82
CA PRO A 118 28.35 11.38 -7.98
C PRO A 118 29.42 10.76 -8.89
N ALA A 119 29.28 10.98 -10.20
CA ALA A 119 30.24 10.49 -11.18
C ALA A 119 31.59 11.24 -11.17
N SER A 120 31.62 12.46 -10.57
CA SER A 120 32.86 13.24 -10.43
C SER A 120 33.26 13.33 -8.96
N ASP A 121 34.54 13.15 -8.70
CA ASP A 121 35.18 13.20 -7.37
C ASP A 121 35.22 14.61 -6.75
N SER A 122 34.66 15.62 -7.38
CA SER A 122 34.58 16.96 -6.84
C SER A 122 33.61 17.02 -5.67
N GLU A 123 34.21 17.02 -4.48
CA GLU A 123 33.71 17.45 -3.16
C GLU A 123 32.21 17.28 -2.87
N CYS A 124 31.91 16.52 -1.82
CA CYS A 124 30.70 16.57 -0.98
C CYS A 124 29.53 17.39 -1.55
N GLN A 125 29.10 17.09 -2.75
CA GLN A 125 27.86 17.69 -3.25
C GLN A 125 26.71 17.01 -2.53
N ASP A 126 25.91 17.82 -1.88
CA ASP A 126 24.64 17.44 -1.28
C ASP A 126 23.93 16.42 -2.19
N ILE A 127 23.70 15.22 -1.68
CA ILE A 127 23.01 14.13 -2.38
C ILE A 127 21.67 14.59 -3.01
N LYS A 128 21.12 15.70 -2.51
CA LYS A 128 19.91 16.34 -3.03
C LYS A 128 20.06 16.97 -4.42
N LYS A 129 21.29 17.26 -4.85
CA LYS A 129 21.57 17.91 -6.15
C LYS A 129 22.02 16.94 -7.25
N ILE A 130 22.19 15.65 -6.93
CA ILE A 130 22.62 14.66 -7.92
C ILE A 130 21.51 14.48 -8.97
N THR A 131 21.82 14.83 -10.20
CA THR A 131 20.95 14.60 -11.35
C THR A 131 21.10 13.15 -11.84
N SER A 132 20.09 12.60 -12.47
CA SER A 132 20.12 11.21 -12.97
C SER A 132 21.23 10.92 -13.98
N GLU A 133 21.74 11.95 -14.65
CA GLU A 133 22.82 11.84 -15.65
C GLU A 133 24.20 11.71 -15.01
N SER A 134 24.40 12.28 -13.81
CA SER A 134 25.65 12.28 -13.08
C SER A 134 25.66 11.28 -11.91
N ALA A 135 24.67 10.44 -11.81
CA ALA A 135 24.54 9.48 -10.72
C ALA A 135 25.14 8.12 -11.10
N LEU A 136 26.08 7.64 -10.31
CA LEU A 136 26.51 6.24 -10.30
C LEU A 136 25.79 5.48 -9.20
N VAL A 137 25.36 4.27 -9.50
CA VAL A 137 24.59 3.43 -8.60
C VAL A 137 25.23 2.06 -8.44
N TYR A 138 25.24 1.53 -7.22
CA TYR A 138 25.76 0.21 -6.90
C TYR A 138 25.07 -0.38 -5.67
N ILE A 139 25.20 -1.69 -5.50
CA ILE A 139 24.76 -2.40 -4.32
C ILE A 139 25.99 -2.72 -3.48
N PRO A 140 26.06 -2.33 -2.18
CA PRO A 140 27.15 -2.74 -1.31
C PRO A 140 27.17 -4.28 -1.18
N GLU A 141 28.36 -4.88 -1.19
CA GLU A 141 28.51 -6.34 -1.04
C GLU A 141 27.83 -6.89 0.19
N GLN A 142 27.89 -6.15 1.29
CA GLN A 142 27.25 -6.51 2.57
C GLN A 142 25.71 -6.60 2.48
N ASP A 143 25.11 -5.82 1.59
CA ASP A 143 23.66 -5.73 1.42
C ASP A 143 23.12 -6.61 0.28
N LEU A 144 24.00 -7.29 -0.47
CA LEU A 144 23.64 -8.05 -1.66
C LEU A 144 22.62 -9.16 -1.35
N ASP A 145 22.91 -9.98 -0.33
CA ASP A 145 22.00 -11.07 0.07
C ASP A 145 20.64 -10.56 0.57
N ALA A 146 20.66 -9.47 1.33
CA ALA A 146 19.46 -8.82 1.82
C ALA A 146 18.64 -8.20 0.67
N ALA A 147 19.34 -7.62 -0.32
CA ALA A 147 18.74 -7.09 -1.54
C ALA A 147 18.06 -8.19 -2.35
N CYS A 148 18.77 -9.28 -2.62
CA CYS A 148 18.27 -10.41 -3.38
C CYS A 148 17.03 -11.01 -2.70
N ARG A 149 17.05 -11.28 -1.39
CA ARG A 149 15.91 -11.82 -0.64
C ARG A 149 14.70 -10.86 -0.62
N LYS A 150 14.94 -9.58 -0.37
CA LYS A 150 13.86 -8.57 -0.25
C LYS A 150 13.14 -8.32 -1.57
N PHE A 151 13.88 -8.33 -2.68
CA PHE A 151 13.37 -8.01 -4.00
C PHE A 151 13.23 -9.24 -4.92
N ASP A 152 13.35 -10.44 -4.35
CA ASP A 152 13.08 -11.68 -5.08
C ASP A 152 11.66 -11.68 -5.63
N LYS A 153 11.56 -12.12 -6.89
CA LYS A 153 10.30 -12.22 -7.62
C LYS A 153 9.47 -13.43 -7.18
N SER A 154 10.09 -14.38 -6.47
CA SER A 154 9.40 -15.57 -6.00
C SER A 154 8.25 -15.22 -5.06
N GLY A 155 7.10 -15.82 -5.27
CA GLY A 155 5.92 -15.66 -4.41
C GLY A 155 5.03 -14.43 -4.68
N THR A 156 5.37 -13.51 -5.59
CA THR A 156 4.51 -12.36 -5.91
C THR A 156 3.71 -12.56 -7.19
N SER A 157 2.84 -13.56 -7.20
CA SER A 157 1.88 -13.75 -8.29
C SER A 157 0.72 -12.76 -8.16
N ILE A 158 0.23 -12.23 -9.29
CA ILE A 158 -1.01 -11.43 -9.31
C ILE A 158 -2.18 -12.27 -8.77
N ARG A 159 -2.20 -13.58 -9.05
CA ARG A 159 -3.23 -14.50 -8.55
C ARG A 159 -3.24 -14.54 -7.03
N SER A 160 -2.07 -14.63 -6.40
CA SER A 160 -1.93 -14.59 -4.95
C SER A 160 -2.43 -13.26 -4.36
N LEU A 161 -2.13 -12.13 -5.00
CA LEU A 161 -2.64 -10.82 -4.58
C LEU A 161 -4.16 -10.76 -4.65
N LEU A 162 -4.75 -11.19 -5.77
CA LEU A 162 -6.21 -11.20 -5.94
C LEU A 162 -6.89 -12.10 -4.91
N LEU A 163 -6.29 -13.25 -4.61
CA LEU A 163 -6.79 -14.17 -3.58
C LEU A 163 -6.77 -13.52 -2.20
N VAL A 164 -5.68 -12.85 -1.82
CA VAL A 164 -5.60 -12.13 -0.54
C VAL A 164 -6.64 -11.02 -0.47
N ILE A 165 -6.83 -10.26 -1.53
CA ILE A 165 -7.86 -9.21 -1.60
C ILE A 165 -9.26 -9.83 -1.45
N ALA A 166 -9.55 -10.91 -2.15
CA ALA A 166 -10.85 -11.59 -2.09
C ALA A 166 -11.15 -12.14 -0.69
N ILE A 167 -10.18 -12.80 -0.06
CA ILE A 167 -10.31 -13.29 1.33
C ILE A 167 -10.51 -12.13 2.29
N SER A 168 -9.72 -11.05 2.16
CA SER A 168 -9.86 -9.87 3.02
C SER A 168 -11.24 -9.24 2.88
N LEU A 169 -11.77 -9.15 1.66
CA LEU A 169 -13.12 -8.62 1.41
C LEU A 169 -14.19 -9.51 2.03
N ALA A 170 -14.07 -10.84 1.89
CA ALA A 170 -15.00 -11.79 2.52
C ALA A 170 -15.01 -11.63 4.05
N ILE A 171 -13.84 -11.55 4.67
CA ILE A 171 -13.71 -11.32 6.12
C ILE A 171 -14.37 -10.00 6.52
N TYR A 172 -14.14 -8.93 5.77
CA TYR A 172 -14.74 -7.62 6.04
C TYR A 172 -16.26 -7.67 6.02
N ILE A 173 -16.84 -8.32 5.01
CA ILE A 173 -18.30 -8.50 4.90
C ILE A 173 -18.81 -9.27 6.13
N VAL A 174 -18.18 -10.38 6.48
CA VAL A 174 -18.57 -11.18 7.67
C VAL A 174 -18.52 -10.34 8.94
N VAL A 175 -17.45 -9.59 9.17
CA VAL A 175 -17.31 -8.74 10.36
C VAL A 175 -18.39 -7.66 10.39
N MET A 176 -18.68 -7.01 9.26
CA MET A 176 -19.72 -5.97 9.19
C MET A 176 -21.12 -6.49 9.50
N PHE A 177 -21.42 -7.74 9.13
CA PHE A 177 -22.69 -8.39 9.51
C PHE A 177 -22.69 -8.90 10.96
N PHE A 178 -21.55 -9.41 11.44
CA PHE A 178 -21.44 -10.00 12.76
C PHE A 178 -21.50 -8.96 13.89
N VAL A 179 -20.92 -7.77 13.68
CA VAL A 179 -20.87 -6.72 14.70
C VAL A 179 -22.28 -6.29 15.17
N PRO A 180 -23.24 -5.90 14.31
CA PRO A 180 -24.58 -5.53 14.75
C PRO A 180 -25.34 -6.71 15.38
N LEU A 181 -25.13 -7.93 14.90
CA LEU A 181 -25.71 -9.14 15.49
C LEU A 181 -25.21 -9.35 16.91
N ALA A 182 -23.91 -9.26 17.14
CA ALA A 182 -23.30 -9.39 18.46
C ALA A 182 -23.80 -8.31 19.43
N LEU A 183 -23.86 -7.05 18.97
CA LEU A 183 -24.39 -5.94 19.78
C LEU A 183 -25.87 -6.14 20.13
N SER A 184 -26.68 -6.66 19.21
CA SER A 184 -28.09 -6.97 19.45
C SER A 184 -28.25 -8.08 20.49
N LEU A 185 -27.45 -9.13 20.45
CA LEU A 185 -27.44 -10.20 21.45
C LEU A 185 -27.05 -9.68 22.83
N ILE A 186 -25.99 -8.87 22.93
CA ILE A 186 -25.56 -8.26 24.19
C ILE A 186 -26.65 -7.35 24.75
N ASN A 187 -27.28 -6.52 23.91
CA ASN A 187 -28.40 -5.67 24.31
C ASN A 187 -29.58 -6.49 24.89
N GLY A 188 -29.92 -7.61 24.28
CA GLY A 188 -30.95 -8.51 24.76
C GLY A 188 -30.59 -9.17 26.12
N VAL A 189 -29.34 -9.59 26.28
CA VAL A 189 -28.84 -10.17 27.54
C VAL A 189 -28.88 -9.12 28.67
N VAL A 190 -28.33 -7.93 28.43
CA VAL A 190 -28.33 -6.84 29.43
C VAL A 190 -29.75 -6.42 29.83
N GLY A 191 -30.67 -6.34 28.88
CA GLY A 191 -32.06 -6.02 29.14
C GLY A 191 -32.80 -7.09 30.01
N ASN A 192 -32.36 -8.35 29.94
CA ASN A 192 -32.92 -9.42 30.75
C ASN A 192 -32.38 -9.48 32.18
N PHE A 193 -31.16 -9.07 32.40
CA PHE A 193 -30.49 -9.02 33.72
C PHE A 193 -30.75 -7.72 34.48
N GLY A 194 -31.23 -6.67 33.79
CA GLY A 194 -31.52 -5.35 34.39
C GLY A 194 -32.96 -5.20 34.92
N LYS A 195 -33.76 -6.24 34.82
CA LYS A 195 -35.11 -6.36 35.44
C LYS A 195 -35.03 -7.22 36.69
#